data_b2d6ce7518cc413a642f2cdd597b66c3
#
_entry.id   b2d6ce7518cc413a642f2cdd597b66c3
#
_cell.length_a   1.000
_cell.length_b   1.000
_cell.length_c   1.000
_cell.angle_alpha   90.00
_cell.angle_beta   90.00
_cell.angle_gamma   90.00
#
_symmetry.space_group_name_H-M   'P 1'
#
loop_
_entity.id
_entity.type
_entity.pdbx_description
1 polymer ?
#
loop_
_entity_poly.entity_id
_entity_poly.type
_entity_poly.pdbx_seq_one_letter_code
_entity_poly.pdbx_strand_id
1 'polypeptide(L)'
;SEMCIRDSYKDMKKLIPILLAVFALASCEKDPDMGKLDDNYLVYTNYDKKADFKVPTFYLAPQILVISDSKEPEYLEGEGAEQILAAYTDNMVARGYEAAADQESADLGIQVSYIASTYYFTSYTQPEWWWGYPGYWGPGYWGGNWGGGWYYPYAVTYSYSTNSFLTEMVNLKAEQGDSKKLPVVWTSYLTGFETGSKAINRTLAVEAVNQSFTQSPYLTNK
;
A
#
# COMPACT_ATOMS: atom_id res chain seq x y z
N SER A 1 23.69 -0.64 72.11
CA SER A 1 24.15 -0.69 70.70
C SER A 1 23.21 -1.43 69.77
N GLU A 2 22.31 -2.31 70.23
CA GLU A 2 21.39 -3.08 69.45
C GLU A 2 20.03 -2.37 69.07
N MET A 3 19.71 -1.30 69.84
CA MET A 3 18.44 -0.60 69.70
C MET A 3 18.37 0.36 68.47
N CYS A 4 19.52 0.89 68.03
CA CYS A 4 19.58 1.78 66.87
C CYS A 4 19.46 1.08 65.55
N ILE A 5 19.80 -0.21 65.40
CA ILE A 5 19.74 -0.96 64.17
C ILE A 5 18.30 -1.41 63.84
N ARG A 6 17.50 -1.59 64.88
CA ARG A 6 16.11 -2.11 64.73
C ARG A 6 15.11 -1.04 64.24
N ASP A 7 15.34 0.21 64.53
CA ASP A 7 14.51 1.31 64.10
C ASP A 7 14.80 1.66 62.63
N SER A 8 16.08 1.61 62.24
CA SER A 8 16.45 1.83 60.82
C SER A 8 15.86 0.79 59.87
N TYR A 9 15.71 -0.46 60.31
CA TYR A 9 15.12 -1.54 59.49
C TYR A 9 13.62 -1.44 59.34
N LYS A 10 12.89 -0.82 60.29
CA LYS A 10 11.45 -0.57 60.19
C LYS A 10 11.11 0.55 59.20
N ASP A 11 11.94 1.58 59.13
CA ASP A 11 11.75 2.69 58.21
C ASP A 11 12.09 2.29 56.78
N MET A 12 13.09 1.42 56.60
CA MET A 12 13.44 0.88 55.28
C MET A 12 12.33 0.01 54.69
N LYS A 13 11.56 -0.73 55.50
CA LYS A 13 10.40 -1.51 55.04
C LYS A 13 9.22 -0.66 54.57
N LYS A 14 9.11 0.58 55.03
CA LYS A 14 8.07 1.52 54.60
C LYS A 14 8.45 2.28 53.35
N LEU A 15 9.74 2.41 53.02
CA LEU A 15 10.24 3.07 51.83
C LEU A 15 10.17 2.18 50.57
N ILE A 16 10.29 0.86 50.74
CA ILE A 16 10.24 -0.09 49.62
C ILE A 16 8.91 -0.04 48.82
N PRO A 17 7.71 -0.02 49.45
CA PRO A 17 6.46 0.06 48.71
C PRO A 17 6.24 1.41 48.04
N ILE A 18 6.80 2.51 48.55
CA ILE A 18 6.73 3.85 47.95
C ILE A 18 7.62 3.90 46.70
N LEU A 19 8.81 3.30 46.74
CA LEU A 19 9.72 3.23 45.60
C LEU A 19 9.12 2.37 44.44
N LEU A 20 8.47 1.25 44.81
CA LEU A 20 7.75 0.41 43.81
C LEU A 20 6.56 1.12 43.20
N ALA A 21 5.82 1.95 43.92
CA ALA A 21 4.69 2.72 43.42
C ALA A 21 5.12 3.83 42.43
N VAL A 22 6.30 4.43 42.64
CA VAL A 22 6.87 5.45 41.76
C VAL A 22 7.32 4.84 40.42
N PHE A 23 7.85 3.61 40.41
CA PHE A 23 8.22 2.91 39.19
C PHE A 23 6.99 2.45 38.37
N ALA A 24 5.85 2.19 39.01
CA ALA A 24 4.62 1.80 38.30
C ALA A 24 3.95 2.99 37.58
N LEU A 25 4.25 4.22 37.94
CA LEU A 25 3.71 5.43 37.28
C LEU A 25 4.60 5.95 36.14
N ALA A 26 5.81 5.40 35.96
CA ALA A 26 6.72 5.80 34.88
C ALA A 26 6.52 4.99 33.59
N SER A 27 5.60 4.04 33.56
CA SER A 27 5.22 3.30 32.36
C SER A 27 4.05 3.99 31.62
N CYS A 28 4.12 5.30 31.45
CA CYS A 28 3.44 5.92 30.31
C CYS A 28 4.39 5.72 29.12
N GLU A 29 4.22 4.66 28.38
CA GLU A 29 4.66 4.62 27.00
C GLU A 29 3.96 5.81 26.32
N LYS A 30 4.76 6.83 26.02
CA LYS A 30 4.33 7.88 25.12
C LYS A 30 3.99 7.20 23.81
N ASP A 31 2.77 7.37 23.34
CA ASP A 31 2.42 6.95 22.00
C ASP A 31 3.54 7.38 21.05
N PRO A 32 4.01 6.50 20.15
CA PRO A 32 5.03 6.87 19.18
C PRO A 32 4.62 8.15 18.50
N ASP A 33 5.54 9.11 18.42
CA ASP A 33 5.31 10.35 17.69
C ASP A 33 5.16 10.01 16.19
N MET A 34 3.93 9.82 15.74
CA MET A 34 3.61 9.44 14.37
C MET A 34 4.13 10.47 13.35
N GLY A 35 4.29 11.74 13.75
CA GLY A 35 4.92 12.76 12.89
C GLY A 35 6.40 12.54 12.60
N LYS A 36 7.07 11.65 13.34
CA LYS A 36 8.46 11.23 13.05
C LYS A 36 8.54 9.98 12.18
N LEU A 37 7.41 9.37 11.85
CA LEU A 37 7.34 8.20 10.97
C LEU A 37 7.26 8.60 9.49
N ASP A 38 6.97 9.86 9.17
CA ASP A 38 6.89 10.38 7.80
C ASP A 38 8.19 10.18 6.99
N ASP A 39 9.33 10.04 7.66
CA ASP A 39 10.62 9.76 7.02
C ASP A 39 10.88 8.26 6.75
N ASN A 40 9.95 7.37 7.14
CA ASN A 40 10.19 5.92 7.09
C ASN A 40 9.62 5.21 5.86
N TYR A 41 8.83 5.90 5.06
CA TYR A 41 8.33 5.33 3.80
C TYR A 41 8.59 6.27 2.61
N LEU A 42 8.70 5.68 1.43
CA LEU A 42 8.89 6.41 0.18
C LEU A 42 7.67 6.18 -0.72
N VAL A 43 7.22 7.25 -1.34
CA VAL A 43 6.10 7.25 -2.28
C VAL A 43 6.55 7.79 -3.63
N TYR A 44 6.45 6.95 -4.64
CA TYR A 44 6.72 7.32 -6.03
C TYR A 44 5.42 7.23 -6.82
N THR A 45 5.08 8.28 -7.55
CA THR A 45 3.96 8.27 -8.48
C THR A 45 4.42 8.63 -9.88
N ASN A 46 3.79 8.04 -10.88
CA ASN A 46 4.02 8.40 -12.27
C ASN A 46 2.72 8.24 -13.07
N TYR A 47 2.61 8.88 -14.22
CA TYR A 47 1.41 8.85 -15.02
C TYR A 47 1.66 9.16 -16.50
N ASP A 48 0.71 8.76 -17.34
CA ASP A 48 0.68 9.20 -18.74
C ASP A 48 0.15 10.65 -18.81
N LYS A 49 0.99 11.56 -19.23
CA LYS A 49 0.63 12.98 -19.41
C LYS A 49 -0.44 13.23 -20.46
N LYS A 50 -0.75 12.23 -21.29
CA LYS A 50 -1.78 12.29 -22.32
C LYS A 50 -3.09 11.65 -21.86
N ALA A 51 -3.09 10.97 -20.70
CA ALA A 51 -4.30 10.34 -20.19
C ALA A 51 -5.34 11.39 -19.80
N ASP A 52 -6.58 11.09 -20.14
CA ASP A 52 -7.74 11.83 -19.63
C ASP A 52 -8.21 11.17 -18.32
N PHE A 53 -8.13 11.90 -17.24
CA PHE A 53 -8.61 11.47 -15.91
C PHE A 53 -10.03 11.99 -15.61
N LYS A 54 -10.64 12.76 -16.52
CA LYS A 54 -12.02 13.26 -16.36
C LYS A 54 -13.03 12.24 -16.85
N VAL A 55 -13.00 11.07 -16.23
CA VAL A 55 -13.91 9.95 -16.51
C VAL A 55 -14.68 9.61 -15.23
N PRO A 56 -15.95 9.17 -15.32
CA PRO A 56 -16.81 9.07 -14.14
C PRO A 56 -16.46 7.91 -13.21
N THR A 57 -16.00 6.77 -13.72
CA THR A 57 -16.04 5.53 -12.94
C THR A 57 -14.71 4.82 -12.82
N PHE A 58 -14.53 4.09 -11.71
CA PHE A 58 -13.41 3.20 -11.50
C PHE A 58 -13.85 1.86 -10.92
N TYR A 59 -13.09 0.83 -11.20
CA TYR A 59 -13.17 -0.46 -10.54
C TYR A 59 -11.84 -0.77 -9.86
N LEU A 60 -11.87 -1.03 -8.55
CA LEU A 60 -10.73 -1.49 -7.78
C LEU A 60 -10.83 -3.01 -7.61
N ALA A 61 -9.78 -3.73 -8.01
CA ALA A 61 -9.70 -5.17 -7.76
C ALA A 61 -9.90 -5.47 -6.27
N PRO A 62 -10.76 -6.43 -5.89
CA PRO A 62 -11.18 -6.62 -4.50
C PRO A 62 -10.11 -7.24 -3.60
N GLN A 63 -8.98 -7.63 -4.16
CA GLN A 63 -7.89 -8.29 -3.46
C GLN A 63 -6.55 -7.67 -3.85
N ILE A 64 -5.61 -7.65 -2.89
CA ILE A 64 -4.21 -7.28 -3.13
C ILE A 64 -3.45 -8.54 -3.53
N LEU A 65 -2.95 -8.58 -4.75
CA LEU A 65 -2.15 -9.70 -5.25
C LEU A 65 -0.79 -9.72 -4.55
N VAL A 66 -0.37 -10.88 -4.05
CA VAL A 66 0.98 -11.07 -3.50
C VAL A 66 1.91 -11.56 -4.60
N ILE A 67 2.94 -10.79 -4.91
CA ILE A 67 4.00 -11.18 -5.83
C ILE A 67 5.09 -11.88 -5.02
N SER A 68 5.14 -13.21 -5.10
CA SER A 68 6.06 -14.10 -4.38
C SER A 68 6.70 -15.10 -5.34
N ASP A 69 7.44 -16.06 -4.81
CA ASP A 69 7.99 -17.17 -5.58
C ASP A 69 6.97 -18.31 -5.83
N SER A 70 5.72 -18.10 -5.41
CA SER A 70 4.62 -19.04 -5.63
C SER A 70 4.25 -19.17 -7.11
N LYS A 71 3.84 -20.36 -7.51
CA LYS A 71 3.27 -20.63 -8.84
C LYS A 71 1.75 -20.47 -8.89
N GLU A 72 1.12 -20.37 -7.73
CA GLU A 72 -0.32 -20.17 -7.57
C GLU A 72 -0.59 -18.75 -7.12
N PRO A 73 -1.76 -18.16 -7.48
CA PRO A 73 -2.13 -16.84 -7.00
C PRO A 73 -2.22 -16.80 -5.49
N GLU A 74 -1.57 -15.82 -4.88
CA GLU A 74 -1.67 -15.52 -3.46
C GLU A 74 -2.22 -14.13 -3.27
N TYR A 75 -3.03 -13.93 -2.23
CA TYR A 75 -3.61 -12.63 -1.92
C TYR A 75 -3.34 -12.24 -0.48
N LEU A 76 -3.06 -10.96 -0.28
CA LEU A 76 -2.90 -10.41 1.05
C LEU A 76 -4.27 -10.33 1.73
N GLU A 77 -4.38 -10.96 2.89
CA GLU A 77 -5.63 -11.08 3.64
C GLU A 77 -5.59 -10.28 4.95
N GLY A 78 -6.80 -10.08 5.51
CA GLY A 78 -7.01 -9.49 6.82
C GLY A 78 -7.16 -7.97 6.80
N GLU A 79 -7.36 -7.41 7.99
CA GLU A 79 -7.70 -6.01 8.23
C GLU A 79 -6.76 -5.01 7.55
N GLY A 80 -5.47 -5.34 7.45
CA GLY A 80 -4.50 -4.48 6.78
C GLY A 80 -4.76 -4.32 5.28
N ALA A 81 -5.09 -5.43 4.59
CA ALA A 81 -5.44 -5.40 3.18
C ALA A 81 -6.74 -4.62 2.94
N GLU A 82 -7.74 -4.83 3.79
CA GLU A 82 -9.03 -4.13 3.73
C GLU A 82 -8.84 -2.61 3.90
N GLN A 83 -8.02 -2.18 4.87
CA GLN A 83 -7.76 -0.77 5.11
C GLN A 83 -7.00 -0.09 3.96
N ILE A 84 -6.05 -0.79 3.34
CA ILE A 84 -5.33 -0.28 2.17
C ILE A 84 -6.28 -0.12 0.99
N LEU A 85 -7.12 -1.12 0.69
CA LEU A 85 -8.11 -1.04 -0.40
C LEU A 85 -9.15 0.05 -0.12
N ALA A 86 -9.60 0.17 1.13
CA ALA A 86 -10.51 1.25 1.54
C ALA A 86 -9.88 2.64 1.30
N ALA A 87 -8.60 2.82 1.63
CA ALA A 87 -7.90 4.09 1.41
C ALA A 87 -7.84 4.46 -0.09
N TYR A 88 -7.63 3.50 -0.99
CA TYR A 88 -7.73 3.75 -2.44
C TYR A 88 -9.13 4.17 -2.84
N THR A 89 -10.15 3.45 -2.38
CA THR A 89 -11.56 3.76 -2.66
C THR A 89 -11.93 5.15 -2.18
N ASP A 90 -11.61 5.48 -0.94
CA ASP A 90 -11.94 6.78 -0.32
C ASP A 90 -11.27 7.95 -1.08
N ASN A 91 -10.01 7.78 -1.47
CA ASN A 91 -9.31 8.79 -2.26
C ASN A 91 -9.92 8.98 -3.64
N MET A 92 -10.31 7.92 -4.33
CA MET A 92 -10.98 8.01 -5.63
C MET A 92 -12.33 8.71 -5.51
N VAL A 93 -13.15 8.31 -4.54
CA VAL A 93 -14.47 8.93 -4.29
C VAL A 93 -14.32 10.42 -3.91
N ALA A 94 -13.37 10.78 -3.05
CA ALA A 94 -13.11 12.17 -2.68
C ALA A 94 -12.72 13.04 -3.89
N ARG A 95 -12.16 12.43 -4.95
CA ARG A 95 -11.80 13.08 -6.21
C ARG A 95 -12.93 13.13 -7.25
N GLY A 96 -14.11 12.62 -6.92
CA GLY A 96 -15.31 12.69 -7.74
C GLY A 96 -15.54 11.48 -8.64
N TYR A 97 -14.78 10.40 -8.46
CA TYR A 97 -15.06 9.14 -9.16
C TYR A 97 -16.12 8.33 -8.44
N GLU A 98 -16.87 7.53 -9.19
CA GLU A 98 -17.84 6.58 -8.69
C GLU A 98 -17.31 5.15 -8.83
N ALA A 99 -17.47 4.34 -7.78
CA ALA A 99 -17.09 2.93 -7.83
C ALA A 99 -18.07 2.15 -8.74
N ALA A 100 -17.56 1.52 -9.78
CA ALA A 100 -18.34 0.65 -10.65
C ALA A 100 -18.61 -0.71 -9.99
N ALA A 101 -19.73 -1.33 -10.36
CA ALA A 101 -20.09 -2.65 -9.85
C ALA A 101 -19.21 -3.77 -10.40
N ASP A 102 -18.69 -3.59 -11.61
CA ASP A 102 -17.83 -4.54 -12.30
C ASP A 102 -16.83 -3.83 -13.23
N GLN A 103 -15.89 -4.60 -13.78
CA GLN A 103 -14.86 -4.09 -14.67
C GLN A 103 -15.41 -3.58 -16.00
N GLU A 104 -16.48 -4.19 -16.51
CA GLU A 104 -17.03 -3.88 -17.82
C GLU A 104 -17.69 -2.50 -17.84
N SER A 105 -18.29 -2.10 -16.72
CA SER A 105 -18.93 -0.80 -16.54
C SER A 105 -17.96 0.32 -16.16
N ALA A 106 -16.74 0.00 -15.76
CA ALA A 106 -15.75 0.98 -15.31
C ALA A 106 -14.98 1.63 -16.49
N ASP A 107 -14.55 2.87 -16.28
CA ASP A 107 -13.61 3.57 -17.17
C ASP A 107 -12.15 3.31 -16.80
N LEU A 108 -11.87 3.26 -15.50
CA LEU A 108 -10.55 2.98 -14.93
C LEU A 108 -10.56 1.66 -14.17
N GLY A 109 -9.53 0.85 -14.37
CA GLY A 109 -9.28 -0.35 -13.59
C GLY A 109 -8.07 -0.14 -12.69
N ILE A 110 -8.15 -0.51 -11.41
CA ILE A 110 -7.08 -0.35 -10.44
C ILE A 110 -6.74 -1.71 -9.86
N GLN A 111 -5.46 -2.07 -9.88
CA GLN A 111 -4.94 -3.22 -9.16
C GLN A 111 -3.85 -2.79 -8.18
N VAL A 112 -3.90 -3.36 -6.97
CA VAL A 112 -2.85 -3.25 -5.96
C VAL A 112 -2.13 -4.57 -5.85
N SER A 113 -0.80 -4.53 -5.88
CA SER A 113 0.06 -5.69 -5.70
C SER A 113 1.01 -5.46 -4.54
N TYR A 114 1.22 -6.48 -3.70
CA TYR A 114 2.21 -6.50 -2.63
C TYR A 114 3.42 -7.32 -3.07
N ILE A 115 4.61 -6.74 -3.03
CA ILE A 115 5.84 -7.38 -3.46
C ILE A 115 6.50 -8.07 -2.26
N ALA A 116 6.33 -9.38 -2.17
CA ALA A 116 6.91 -10.21 -1.12
C ALA A 116 8.30 -10.74 -1.48
N SER A 117 8.60 -10.87 -2.78
CA SER A 117 9.91 -11.32 -3.29
C SER A 117 10.34 -10.48 -4.48
N THR A 118 11.63 -10.13 -4.54
CA THR A 118 12.23 -9.39 -5.66
C THR A 118 12.85 -10.29 -6.72
N TYR A 119 12.80 -11.60 -6.56
CA TYR A 119 13.40 -12.54 -7.52
C TYR A 119 12.90 -12.30 -8.95
N TYR A 120 11.64 -11.92 -9.10
CA TYR A 120 11.03 -11.61 -10.38
C TYR A 120 11.30 -10.20 -10.91
N PHE A 121 11.91 -9.31 -10.12
CA PHE A 121 12.05 -7.88 -10.43
C PHE A 121 13.46 -7.44 -10.79
N THR A 122 14.36 -8.35 -11.10
CA THR A 122 15.76 -8.02 -11.38
C THR A 122 16.01 -7.39 -12.75
N SER A 123 14.98 -7.15 -13.56
CA SER A 123 15.10 -6.51 -14.86
C SER A 123 14.55 -5.09 -14.87
N TYR A 124 15.37 -4.11 -15.22
CA TYR A 124 15.07 -2.67 -15.28
C TYR A 124 14.10 -2.22 -16.38
N THR A 125 13.68 -3.12 -17.22
CA THR A 125 12.67 -2.90 -18.25
C THR A 125 11.49 -3.75 -17.90
N GLN A 126 10.29 -3.16 -17.97
CA GLN A 126 9.03 -3.82 -17.72
C GLN A 126 9.09 -5.29 -18.12
N PRO A 127 9.04 -6.22 -17.17
CA PRO A 127 9.21 -7.61 -17.52
C PRO A 127 7.97 -8.06 -18.30
N GLU A 128 8.12 -8.47 -19.54
CA GLU A 128 7.01 -9.05 -20.31
C GLU A 128 6.37 -10.26 -19.63
N TRP A 129 7.12 -10.93 -18.74
CA TRP A 129 6.66 -12.06 -17.92
C TRP A 129 5.63 -11.67 -16.83
N TRP A 130 5.54 -10.38 -16.45
CA TRP A 130 4.56 -9.88 -15.49
C TRP A 130 3.13 -10.27 -15.87
N TRP A 131 2.83 -10.24 -17.15
CA TRP A 131 1.52 -10.63 -17.68
C TRP A 131 1.19 -12.10 -17.49
N GLY A 132 2.19 -12.94 -17.32
CA GLY A 132 2.06 -14.36 -17.06
C GLY A 132 2.02 -14.71 -15.57
N TYR A 133 2.10 -13.72 -14.67
CA TYR A 133 2.08 -14.00 -13.23
C TYR A 133 0.70 -14.51 -12.82
N PRO A 134 0.59 -15.63 -12.08
CA PRO A 134 -0.68 -16.18 -11.64
C PRO A 134 -1.51 -15.16 -10.85
N GLY A 135 -2.78 -15.03 -11.20
CA GLY A 135 -3.70 -14.08 -10.54
C GLY A 135 -3.50 -12.62 -10.93
N TYR A 136 -2.43 -12.32 -11.71
CA TYR A 136 -2.25 -10.99 -12.26
C TYR A 136 -3.16 -10.83 -13.48
N TRP A 137 -3.73 -9.70 -13.67
CA TRP A 137 -4.59 -9.21 -14.76
C TRP A 137 -4.65 -10.14 -15.98
N GLY A 138 -5.14 -11.37 -15.81
CA GLY A 138 -5.18 -12.36 -16.88
C GLY A 138 -6.02 -11.88 -18.07
N PRO A 139 -5.78 -12.45 -19.25
CA PRO A 139 -6.63 -12.20 -20.40
C PRO A 139 -8.09 -12.40 -20.03
N GLY A 140 -8.92 -11.39 -20.30
CA GLY A 140 -10.35 -11.44 -20.02
C GLY A 140 -10.78 -10.99 -18.63
N TYR A 141 -9.89 -10.77 -17.65
CA TYR A 141 -10.29 -10.24 -16.34
C TYR A 141 -10.88 -8.83 -16.46
N TRP A 142 -10.31 -7.99 -17.31
CA TRP A 142 -10.70 -6.59 -17.51
C TRP A 142 -11.62 -6.38 -18.73
N GLY A 143 -12.27 -7.44 -19.20
CA GLY A 143 -13.18 -7.42 -20.33
C GLY A 143 -12.70 -8.29 -21.49
N GLY A 144 -13.65 -8.95 -22.16
CA GLY A 144 -13.40 -10.02 -23.14
C GLY A 144 -12.61 -9.65 -24.41
N ASN A 145 -12.31 -8.36 -24.62
CA ASN A 145 -11.62 -7.89 -25.81
C ASN A 145 -10.12 -7.58 -25.61
N TRP A 146 -9.63 -7.56 -24.35
CA TRP A 146 -8.24 -7.31 -24.06
C TRP A 146 -7.42 -8.60 -24.15
N GLY A 147 -6.44 -8.64 -25.04
CA GLY A 147 -5.67 -9.85 -25.40
C GLY A 147 -4.61 -10.27 -24.38
N GLY A 148 -4.54 -9.58 -23.26
CA GLY A 148 -3.64 -9.89 -22.17
C GLY A 148 -2.55 -8.87 -21.95
N GLY A 149 -2.41 -8.48 -20.70
CA GLY A 149 -1.41 -7.55 -20.22
C GLY A 149 -1.73 -6.09 -20.51
N TRP A 150 -0.81 -5.25 -20.13
CA TRP A 150 -0.84 -3.82 -20.35
C TRP A 150 0.54 -3.31 -20.76
N TYR A 151 0.60 -2.05 -21.08
CA TYR A 151 1.85 -1.36 -21.38
C TYR A 151 1.89 -0.01 -20.68
N TYR A 152 3.10 0.46 -20.42
CA TYR A 152 3.33 1.78 -19.85
C TYR A 152 3.68 2.74 -20.99
N PRO A 153 2.87 3.76 -21.24
CA PRO A 153 3.19 4.77 -22.24
C PRO A 153 4.24 5.78 -21.75
N TYR A 154 4.83 5.55 -20.58
CA TYR A 154 5.85 6.38 -19.94
C TYR A 154 6.96 5.52 -19.30
N ALA A 155 8.12 6.12 -19.06
CA ALA A 155 9.23 5.42 -18.43
C ALA A 155 9.00 5.21 -16.93
N VAL A 156 9.26 4.00 -16.44
CA VAL A 156 9.29 3.66 -15.02
C VAL A 156 10.75 3.72 -14.55
N THR A 157 11.04 4.53 -13.53
CA THR A 157 12.41 4.86 -13.09
C THR A 157 12.78 4.37 -11.70
N TYR A 158 11.92 3.60 -11.03
CA TYR A 158 12.18 3.06 -9.70
C TYR A 158 12.52 1.57 -9.76
N SER A 159 13.34 1.12 -8.80
CA SER A 159 13.61 -0.31 -8.56
C SER A 159 12.63 -0.83 -7.52
N TYR A 160 12.13 -2.03 -7.74
CA TYR A 160 11.23 -2.68 -6.79
C TYR A 160 12.02 -3.29 -5.62
N SER A 161 11.47 -3.19 -4.41
CA SER A 161 11.99 -3.85 -3.21
C SER A 161 10.93 -4.76 -2.60
N THR A 162 11.34 -5.68 -1.75
CA THR A 162 10.41 -6.46 -0.93
C THR A 162 9.66 -5.56 0.04
N ASN A 163 8.54 -6.05 0.58
CA ASN A 163 7.68 -5.31 1.52
C ASN A 163 7.22 -3.95 0.97
N SER A 164 6.85 -3.92 -0.29
CA SER A 164 6.37 -2.73 -0.98
C SER A 164 5.05 -3.00 -1.69
N PHE A 165 4.33 -1.93 -2.01
CA PHE A 165 3.10 -2.00 -2.79
C PHE A 165 3.31 -1.32 -4.14
N LEU A 166 2.82 -1.96 -5.18
CA LEU A 166 2.69 -1.38 -6.51
C LEU A 166 1.22 -1.30 -6.86
N THR A 167 0.78 -0.12 -7.23
CA THR A 167 -0.58 0.09 -7.74
C THR A 167 -0.50 0.57 -9.17
N GLU A 168 -1.31 -0.03 -10.00
CA GLU A 168 -1.42 0.30 -11.41
C GLU A 168 -2.87 0.62 -11.73
N MET A 169 -3.07 1.71 -12.44
CA MET A 169 -4.37 2.12 -12.96
C MET A 169 -4.33 2.10 -14.48
N VAL A 170 -5.28 1.42 -15.08
CA VAL A 170 -5.40 1.30 -16.54
C VAL A 170 -6.67 1.98 -17.05
N ASN A 171 -6.64 2.45 -18.29
CA ASN A 171 -7.82 2.96 -18.98
C ASN A 171 -8.53 1.79 -19.68
N LEU A 172 -9.71 1.42 -19.19
CA LEU A 172 -10.52 0.31 -19.70
C LEU A 172 -11.31 0.70 -20.98
N LYS A 173 -11.40 1.99 -21.29
CA LYS A 173 -12.08 2.53 -22.48
C LYS A 173 -11.10 3.00 -23.56
N ALA A 174 -9.81 2.71 -23.40
CA ALA A 174 -8.82 3.06 -24.42
C ALA A 174 -9.12 2.38 -25.76
N GLU A 175 -8.77 3.04 -26.83
CA GLU A 175 -8.83 2.42 -28.17
C GLU A 175 -7.88 1.22 -28.22
N GLN A 176 -8.41 0.10 -28.70
CA GLN A 176 -7.63 -1.13 -28.81
C GLN A 176 -6.69 -1.04 -30.01
N GLY A 177 -5.39 -0.99 -29.74
CA GLY A 177 -4.37 -1.21 -30.76
C GLY A 177 -4.25 -2.70 -31.13
N ASP A 178 -3.41 -3.01 -32.10
CA ASP A 178 -3.17 -4.38 -32.59
C ASP A 178 -2.71 -5.35 -31.47
N SER A 179 -2.01 -4.85 -30.46
CA SER A 179 -1.52 -5.64 -29.31
C SER A 179 -2.61 -6.01 -28.32
N LYS A 180 -3.78 -5.36 -28.37
CA LYS A 180 -4.88 -5.51 -27.42
C LYS A 180 -4.44 -5.38 -25.94
N LYS A 181 -3.42 -4.54 -25.67
CA LYS A 181 -2.92 -4.25 -24.34
C LYS A 181 -3.56 -3.00 -23.77
N LEU A 182 -3.85 -3.02 -22.46
CA LEU A 182 -4.36 -1.86 -21.72
C LEU A 182 -3.24 -0.85 -21.43
N PRO A 183 -3.45 0.45 -21.67
CA PRO A 183 -2.49 1.47 -21.25
C PRO A 183 -2.58 1.70 -19.75
N VAL A 184 -1.44 1.64 -19.05
CA VAL A 184 -1.32 2.09 -17.67
C VAL A 184 -1.28 3.60 -17.67
N VAL A 185 -2.27 4.22 -17.06
CA VAL A 185 -2.40 5.68 -17.04
C VAL A 185 -1.81 6.30 -15.78
N TRP A 186 -1.71 5.54 -14.68
CA TRP A 186 -1.12 5.97 -13.43
C TRP A 186 -0.52 4.79 -12.67
N THR A 187 0.57 5.06 -11.95
CA THR A 187 1.20 4.12 -11.03
C THR A 187 1.53 4.80 -9.71
N SER A 188 1.47 4.02 -8.64
CA SER A 188 1.99 4.36 -7.32
C SER A 188 2.84 3.22 -6.80
N TYR A 189 4.06 3.52 -6.38
CA TYR A 189 4.97 2.58 -5.73
C TYR A 189 5.29 3.07 -4.33
N LEU A 190 4.98 2.25 -3.34
CA LEU A 190 5.07 2.55 -1.91
C LEU A 190 6.02 1.55 -1.26
N THR A 191 7.03 2.02 -0.53
CA THR A 191 8.03 1.16 0.12
C THR A 191 8.51 1.73 1.44
N GLY A 192 9.20 0.93 2.26
CA GLY A 192 9.74 1.36 3.56
C GLY A 192 8.94 0.88 4.77
N PHE A 193 8.09 -0.15 4.64
CA PHE A 193 7.20 -0.63 5.71
C PHE A 193 7.86 -1.71 6.59
N GLU A 194 9.10 -1.49 7.03
CA GLU A 194 9.87 -2.48 7.79
C GLU A 194 10.21 -1.99 9.22
N THR A 195 9.19 -1.60 9.98
CA THR A 195 9.40 -1.10 11.36
C THR A 195 9.47 -2.20 12.42
N GLY A 196 9.26 -3.48 12.03
CA GLY A 196 9.13 -4.59 12.97
C GLY A 196 7.75 -4.71 13.64
N SER A 197 6.87 -3.73 13.49
CA SER A 197 5.51 -3.74 14.01
C SER A 197 4.48 -3.81 12.89
N LYS A 198 3.66 -4.86 12.85
CA LYS A 198 2.60 -5.01 11.84
C LYS A 198 1.58 -3.88 11.89
N ALA A 199 1.25 -3.39 13.09
CA ALA A 199 0.28 -2.31 13.25
C ALA A 199 0.82 -0.99 12.70
N ILE A 200 2.08 -0.65 13.00
CA ILE A 200 2.75 0.56 12.47
C ILE A 200 2.90 0.44 10.96
N ASN A 201 3.38 -0.67 10.43
CA ASN A 201 3.53 -0.88 8.98
C ASN A 201 2.20 -0.69 8.24
N ARG A 202 1.09 -1.15 8.82
CA ARG A 202 -0.26 -0.97 8.27
C ARG A 202 -0.64 0.51 8.22
N THR A 203 -0.43 1.25 9.31
CA THR A 203 -0.72 2.69 9.36
C THR A 203 0.11 3.44 8.33
N LEU A 204 1.41 3.18 8.24
CA LEU A 204 2.31 3.78 7.26
C LEU A 204 1.88 3.46 5.82
N ALA A 205 1.43 2.23 5.55
CA ALA A 205 0.95 1.87 4.22
C ALA A 205 -0.30 2.67 3.82
N VAL A 206 -1.26 2.86 4.73
CA VAL A 206 -2.45 3.70 4.49
C VAL A 206 -2.07 5.17 4.28
N GLU A 207 -1.15 5.72 5.10
CA GLU A 207 -0.64 7.07 4.93
C GLU A 207 0.09 7.25 3.60
N ALA A 208 0.89 6.27 3.19
CA ALA A 208 1.56 6.28 1.90
C ALA A 208 0.57 6.24 0.72
N VAL A 209 -0.54 5.51 0.83
CA VAL A 209 -1.64 5.59 -0.14
C VAL A 209 -2.17 7.02 -0.23
N ASN A 210 -2.52 7.64 0.89
CA ASN A 210 -3.02 9.01 0.92
C ASN A 210 -2.01 10.01 0.33
N GLN A 211 -0.73 9.81 0.63
CA GLN A 211 0.36 10.62 0.08
C GLN A 211 0.48 10.46 -1.44
N SER A 212 0.29 9.25 -1.99
CA SER A 212 0.34 9.02 -3.43
C SER A 212 -0.72 9.82 -4.18
N PHE A 213 -1.91 9.94 -3.61
CA PHE A 213 -2.96 10.79 -4.16
C PHE A 213 -2.65 12.28 -3.97
N THR A 214 -2.07 12.69 -2.84
CA THR A 214 -1.64 14.08 -2.62
C THR A 214 -0.63 14.52 -3.68
N GLN A 215 0.30 13.65 -4.06
CA GLN A 215 1.29 13.88 -5.13
C GLN A 215 0.67 13.83 -6.54
N SER A 216 -0.57 13.38 -6.68
CA SER A 216 -1.27 13.19 -7.95
C SER A 216 -2.52 14.10 -8.06
N PRO A 217 -2.37 15.44 -8.00
CA PRO A 217 -3.52 16.36 -8.02
C PRO A 217 -4.29 16.35 -9.35
N TYR A 218 -3.66 15.87 -10.42
CA TYR A 218 -4.26 15.68 -11.74
C TYR A 218 -5.25 14.51 -11.80
N LEU A 219 -5.15 13.58 -10.87
CA LEU A 219 -6.05 12.42 -10.76
C LEU A 219 -7.36 12.87 -10.12
N THR A 220 -8.25 13.42 -10.93
CA THR A 220 -9.55 13.96 -10.50
C THR A 220 -10.54 13.96 -11.64
N ASN A 221 -11.80 13.69 -11.33
CA ASN A 221 -12.95 13.82 -12.23
C ASN A 221 -13.64 15.20 -12.10
N LYS A 222 -13.11 16.11 -11.29
CA LYS A 222 -13.66 17.46 -11.05
C LYS A 222 -13.16 18.48 -12.04
#